data_f0edce31269ab5335fa2e6a8502421a7
#
_entry.id   f0edce31269ab5335fa2e6a8502421a7
#
_cell.length_a   1.000
_cell.length_b   1.000
_cell.length_c   1.000
_cell.angle_alpha   90.00
_cell.angle_beta   90.00
_cell.angle_gamma   90.00
#
_symmetry.space_group_name_H-M   'P 1'
#
loop_
_entity.id
_entity.type
_entity.pdbx_description
1 polymer ?
#
loop_
_entity_poly.entity_id
_entity_poly.type
_entity_poly.pdbx_seq_one_letter_code
_entity_poly.pdbx_strand_id
1 'polypeptide(L)'
;MEDFYLRYSGRIVTLFMILTFAPVFLFDSVSNEAVLWTYKYLTAPILLATFYMYFYKLPIYKEDSGKIEGPIVTLISAFALPFFIGGFIFGINCLGPSENIRLEGNITNMEINNSRFGPGYLINFEEKKSGETLSVYVPRKEYHLYQIRGYYSQSWKVGMFGFLYK
;
A
#
# COMPACT_ATOMS: atom_id res chain seq x y z
N MET A 1 -2.10 29.71 -17.59
CA MET A 1 -1.70 28.52 -16.80
C MET A 1 -2.69 28.22 -15.67
N GLU A 2 -3.21 29.22 -14.95
CA GLU A 2 -4.19 29.06 -13.87
C GLU A 2 -5.49 28.36 -14.31
N ASP A 3 -6.05 28.73 -15.47
CA ASP A 3 -7.28 28.12 -15.99
C ASP A 3 -7.13 26.63 -16.32
N PHE A 4 -5.93 26.19 -16.72
CA PHE A 4 -5.65 24.78 -16.97
C PHE A 4 -5.67 23.98 -15.64
N TYR A 5 -5.02 24.52 -14.60
CA TYR A 5 -5.00 23.89 -13.28
C TYR A 5 -6.40 23.76 -12.68
N LEU A 6 -7.21 24.82 -12.73
CA LEU A 6 -8.58 24.82 -12.21
C LEU A 6 -9.48 23.82 -12.96
N ARG A 7 -9.32 23.73 -14.29
CA ARG A 7 -10.19 22.90 -15.14
C ARG A 7 -9.86 21.40 -15.08
N TYR A 8 -8.59 21.03 -14.86
CA TYR A 8 -8.13 19.65 -14.89
C TYR A 8 -7.74 19.09 -13.52
N SER A 9 -7.55 19.94 -12.51
CA SER A 9 -7.16 19.50 -11.17
C SER A 9 -8.09 18.43 -10.60
N GLY A 10 -9.40 18.61 -10.71
CA GLY A 10 -10.38 17.62 -10.25
C GLY A 10 -10.24 16.27 -10.95
N ARG A 11 -10.04 16.27 -12.28
CA ARG A 11 -9.87 15.04 -13.07
C ARG A 11 -8.55 14.32 -12.74
N ILE A 12 -7.48 15.08 -12.57
CA ILE A 12 -6.16 14.55 -12.19
C ILE A 12 -6.23 13.92 -10.80
N VAL A 13 -6.84 14.61 -9.84
CA VAL A 13 -7.04 14.08 -8.49
C VAL A 13 -7.90 12.81 -8.52
N THR A 14 -9.01 12.81 -9.26
CA THR A 14 -9.87 11.64 -9.41
C THR A 14 -9.13 10.45 -10.01
N LEU A 15 -8.38 10.67 -11.09
CA LEU A 15 -7.56 9.63 -11.73
C LEU A 15 -6.51 9.07 -10.76
N PHE A 16 -5.83 9.96 -10.02
CA PHE A 16 -4.86 9.55 -9.02
C PHE A 16 -5.50 8.72 -7.90
N MET A 17 -6.68 9.12 -7.41
CA MET A 17 -7.44 8.36 -6.41
C MET A 17 -7.85 6.99 -6.93
N ILE A 18 -8.34 6.90 -8.17
CA ILE A 18 -8.69 5.61 -8.79
C ILE A 18 -7.45 4.71 -8.90
N LEU A 19 -6.32 5.22 -9.41
CA LEU A 19 -5.09 4.46 -9.54
C LEU A 19 -4.52 4.02 -8.20
N THR A 20 -4.76 4.77 -7.14
CA THR A 20 -4.31 4.44 -5.77
C THR A 20 -5.17 3.36 -5.13
N PHE A 21 -6.49 3.46 -5.26
CA PHE A 21 -7.39 2.60 -4.50
C PHE A 21 -7.87 1.37 -5.28
N ALA A 22 -8.13 1.50 -6.60
CA ALA A 22 -8.66 0.40 -7.38
C ALA A 22 -7.79 -0.88 -7.31
N PRO A 23 -6.45 -0.82 -7.40
CA PRO A 23 -5.63 -2.01 -7.32
C PRO A 23 -5.71 -2.72 -5.97
N VAL A 24 -5.84 -1.97 -4.88
CA VAL A 24 -5.95 -2.54 -3.52
C VAL A 24 -7.24 -3.37 -3.36
N PHE A 25 -8.30 -3.02 -4.09
CA PHE A 25 -9.57 -3.75 -4.07
C PHE A 25 -9.67 -4.84 -5.14
N LEU A 26 -8.93 -4.71 -6.24
CA LEU A 26 -9.01 -5.64 -7.38
C LEU A 26 -8.03 -6.81 -7.27
N PHE A 27 -6.92 -6.63 -6.56
CA PHE A 27 -5.86 -7.63 -6.45
C PHE A 27 -5.64 -8.03 -5.00
N ASP A 28 -5.58 -9.34 -4.77
CA ASP A 28 -5.10 -9.86 -3.49
C ASP A 28 -3.60 -9.60 -3.40
N SER A 29 -3.15 -9.05 -2.29
CA SER A 29 -1.72 -8.77 -2.06
C SER A 29 -1.18 -9.59 -0.90
N VAL A 30 0.10 -9.91 -0.97
CA VAL A 30 0.84 -10.33 0.22
C VAL A 30 1.02 -9.09 1.10
N SER A 31 0.39 -9.11 2.26
CA SER A 31 0.49 -8.14 3.37
C SER A 31 1.02 -6.74 3.03
N ASN A 32 0.24 -5.87 2.40
CA ASN A 32 0.53 -4.41 2.29
C ASN A 32 2.01 -4.00 2.09
N GLU A 33 2.84 -4.87 1.49
CA GLU A 33 4.30 -4.68 1.36
C GLU A 33 4.66 -3.36 0.70
N ALA A 34 3.95 -2.99 -0.38
CA ALA A 34 4.20 -1.72 -1.07
C ALA A 34 3.96 -0.51 -0.15
N VAL A 35 2.92 -0.55 0.67
CA VAL A 35 2.61 0.52 1.64
C VAL A 35 3.66 0.56 2.74
N LEU A 36 4.04 -0.59 3.30
CA LEU A 36 5.10 -0.67 4.32
C LEU A 36 6.44 -0.19 3.76
N TRP A 37 6.77 -0.54 2.52
CA TRP A 37 7.96 -0.07 1.83
C TRP A 37 7.99 1.46 1.71
N THR A 38 6.85 2.07 1.31
CA THR A 38 6.77 3.54 1.21
C THR A 38 6.87 4.21 2.57
N TYR A 39 6.28 3.67 3.61
CA TYR A 39 6.47 4.19 4.97
C TYR A 39 7.93 4.12 5.40
N LYS A 40 8.60 3.02 5.15
CA LYS A 40 10.00 2.83 5.54
C LYS A 40 10.96 3.82 4.85
N TYR A 41 10.77 4.05 3.55
CA TYR A 41 11.74 4.81 2.75
C TYR A 41 11.32 6.24 2.41
N LEU A 42 10.03 6.53 2.35
CA LEU A 42 9.53 7.83 1.88
C LEU A 42 9.01 8.74 3.00
N THR A 43 8.73 8.24 4.21
CA THR A 43 8.20 9.09 5.29
C THR A 43 9.16 10.23 5.63
N ALA A 44 10.45 9.96 5.81
CA ALA A 44 11.42 11.00 6.15
C ALA A 44 11.62 12.03 5.02
N PRO A 45 11.84 11.65 3.74
CA PRO A 45 11.88 12.60 2.64
C PRO A 45 10.60 13.42 2.47
N ILE A 46 9.42 12.82 2.62
CA ILE A 46 8.14 13.53 2.52
C ILE A 46 8.01 14.53 3.67
N LEU A 47 8.35 14.15 4.90
CA LEU A 47 8.30 15.03 6.05
C LEU A 47 9.23 16.24 5.85
N LEU A 48 10.46 16.05 5.39
CA LEU A 48 11.38 17.12 5.08
C LEU A 48 10.88 18.03 3.94
N ALA A 49 10.35 17.44 2.87
CA ALA A 49 9.82 18.21 1.74
C ALA A 49 8.59 19.02 2.13
N THR A 50 7.63 18.43 2.85
CA THR A 50 6.42 19.15 3.31
C THR A 50 6.76 20.23 4.31
N PHE A 51 7.69 19.97 5.24
CA PHE A 51 8.19 20.96 6.18
C PHE A 51 8.83 22.15 5.43
N TYR A 52 9.76 21.86 4.48
CA TYR A 52 10.41 22.89 3.66
C TYR A 52 9.39 23.72 2.86
N MET A 53 8.45 23.05 2.18
CA MET A 53 7.41 23.72 1.40
C MET A 53 6.57 24.64 2.28
N TYR A 54 6.12 24.13 3.43
CA TYR A 54 5.28 24.89 4.35
C TYR A 54 5.98 26.11 4.91
N PHE A 55 7.19 25.96 5.45
CA PHE A 55 7.88 27.04 6.15
C PHE A 55 8.58 28.03 5.23
N TYR A 56 9.00 27.62 4.04
CA TYR A 56 9.85 28.46 3.17
C TYR A 56 9.19 28.88 1.85
N LYS A 57 8.32 28.08 1.25
CA LYS A 57 7.82 28.32 -0.11
C LYS A 57 6.37 28.77 -0.19
N LEU A 58 5.53 28.52 0.80
CA LEU A 58 4.11 28.89 0.79
C LEU A 58 3.86 30.08 1.73
N PRO A 59 4.16 31.33 1.32
CA PRO A 59 3.96 32.52 2.17
C PRO A 59 2.49 32.76 2.52
N ILE A 60 1.55 32.25 1.71
CA ILE A 60 0.10 32.37 1.93
C ILE A 60 -0.32 31.86 3.31
N TYR A 61 0.37 30.82 3.82
CA TYR A 61 0.08 30.30 5.15
C TYR A 61 0.77 31.06 6.29
N LYS A 62 1.62 32.06 5.98
CA LYS A 62 2.31 32.86 7.01
C LYS A 62 1.45 33.98 7.58
N GLU A 63 0.47 34.48 6.81
CA GLU A 63 -0.31 35.66 7.21
C GLU A 63 -1.58 35.31 8.01
N ASP A 64 -2.27 34.20 7.70
CA ASP A 64 -3.59 33.89 8.27
C ASP A 64 -3.65 32.64 9.16
N SER A 65 -2.73 31.71 9.05
CA SER A 65 -2.78 30.47 9.82
C SER A 65 -2.02 30.57 11.13
N GLY A 66 -2.69 30.24 12.21
CA GLY A 66 -2.09 30.16 13.53
C GLY A 66 -0.86 29.23 13.53
N LYS A 67 0.12 29.54 14.37
CA LYS A 67 1.41 28.85 14.49
C LYS A 67 1.35 27.32 14.64
N ILE A 68 0.15 26.76 14.85
CA ILE A 68 -0.08 25.34 15.12
C ILE A 68 -0.46 24.57 13.84
N GLU A 69 -1.05 25.22 12.82
CA GLU A 69 -1.56 24.54 11.62
C GLU A 69 -0.44 23.93 10.78
N GLY A 70 0.70 24.60 10.65
CA GLY A 70 1.81 24.12 9.87
C GLY A 70 2.39 22.77 10.32
N PRO A 71 2.76 22.63 11.58
CA PRO A 71 3.16 21.35 12.14
C PRO A 71 2.12 20.25 11.96
N ILE A 72 0.83 20.56 12.14
CA ILE A 72 -0.26 19.60 11.97
C ILE A 72 -0.36 19.14 10.50
N VAL A 73 -0.38 20.07 9.56
CA VAL A 73 -0.43 19.75 8.11
C VAL A 73 0.78 18.92 7.69
N THR A 74 1.98 19.29 8.17
CA THR A 74 3.21 18.53 7.91
C THR A 74 3.11 17.11 8.43
N LEU A 75 2.62 16.94 9.67
CA LEU A 75 2.45 15.64 10.29
C LEU A 75 1.42 14.77 9.53
N ILE A 76 0.24 15.32 9.23
CA ILE A 76 -0.80 14.62 8.48
C ILE A 76 -0.27 14.21 7.10
N SER A 77 0.45 15.09 6.40
CA SER A 77 1.03 14.79 5.10
C SER A 77 2.08 13.66 5.18
N ALA A 78 2.92 13.65 6.22
CA ALA A 78 3.92 12.62 6.42
C ALA A 78 3.32 11.22 6.63
N PHE A 79 2.10 11.13 7.17
CA PHE A 79 1.40 9.85 7.32
C PHE A 79 0.50 9.50 6.12
N ALA A 80 -0.20 10.47 5.56
CA ALA A 80 -1.15 10.22 4.49
C ALA A 80 -0.46 9.96 3.13
N LEU A 81 0.55 10.76 2.76
CA LEU A 81 1.21 10.65 1.46
C LEU A 81 1.90 9.30 1.22
N PRO A 82 2.63 8.69 2.17
CA PRO A 82 3.20 7.36 1.96
C PRO A 82 2.14 6.30 1.67
N PHE A 83 0.97 6.38 2.30
CA PHE A 83 -0.15 5.47 2.04
C PHE A 83 -0.64 5.60 0.59
N PHE A 84 -0.90 6.82 0.12
CA PHE A 84 -1.34 7.06 -1.25
C PHE A 84 -0.29 6.67 -2.28
N ILE A 85 0.98 7.00 -2.02
CA ILE A 85 2.09 6.62 -2.90
C ILE A 85 2.24 5.09 -2.92
N GLY A 86 2.10 4.41 -1.79
CA GLY A 86 2.15 2.97 -1.70
C GLY A 86 1.07 2.28 -2.54
N GLY A 87 -0.17 2.74 -2.46
CA GLY A 87 -1.26 2.26 -3.30
C GLY A 87 -1.00 2.49 -4.80
N PHE A 88 -0.46 3.65 -5.15
CA PHE A 88 -0.11 3.98 -6.53
C PHE A 88 1.03 3.10 -7.07
N ILE A 89 2.10 2.90 -6.28
CA ILE A 89 3.22 2.00 -6.63
C ILE A 89 2.71 0.57 -6.80
N PHE A 90 1.86 0.10 -5.89
CA PHE A 90 1.23 -1.21 -6.01
C PHE A 90 0.39 -1.32 -7.29
N GLY A 91 -0.37 -0.28 -7.64
CA GLY A 91 -1.13 -0.22 -8.89
C GLY A 91 -0.25 -0.38 -10.13
N ILE A 92 0.85 0.37 -10.19
CA ILE A 92 1.83 0.24 -11.29
C ILE A 92 2.44 -1.16 -11.31
N ASN A 93 2.75 -1.72 -10.13
CA ASN A 93 3.29 -3.08 -10.01
C ASN A 93 2.35 -4.14 -10.61
N CYS A 94 1.04 -3.99 -10.41
CA CYS A 94 0.04 -4.93 -10.93
C CYS A 94 -0.22 -4.77 -12.44
N LEU A 95 -0.09 -3.54 -12.96
CA LEU A 95 -0.34 -3.23 -14.37
C LEU A 95 0.89 -3.40 -15.26
N GLY A 96 2.08 -3.46 -14.65
CA GLY A 96 3.36 -3.63 -15.35
C GLY A 96 3.65 -5.08 -15.76
N PRO A 97 4.83 -5.33 -16.35
CA PRO A 97 5.32 -6.66 -16.62
C PRO A 97 5.33 -7.51 -15.35
N SER A 98 4.92 -8.76 -15.44
CA SER A 98 4.85 -9.67 -14.30
C SER A 98 5.29 -11.08 -14.65
N GLU A 99 5.84 -11.77 -13.67
CA GLU A 99 6.21 -13.18 -13.76
C GLU A 99 5.32 -14.02 -12.86
N ASN A 100 4.93 -15.21 -13.34
CA ASN A 100 4.21 -16.15 -12.52
C ASN A 100 5.21 -16.92 -11.64
N ILE A 101 4.96 -16.91 -10.36
CA ILE A 101 5.71 -17.72 -9.40
C ILE A 101 4.75 -18.63 -8.64
N ARG A 102 5.26 -19.73 -8.12
CA ARG A 102 4.51 -20.61 -7.25
C ARG A 102 5.07 -20.49 -5.84
N LEU A 103 4.22 -20.00 -4.93
CA LEU A 103 4.55 -19.96 -3.51
C LEU A 103 4.13 -21.29 -2.88
N GLU A 104 5.08 -21.93 -2.24
CA GLU A 104 4.91 -23.25 -1.63
C GLU A 104 5.55 -23.27 -0.24
N GLY A 105 4.87 -23.85 0.73
CA GLY A 105 5.42 -23.95 2.06
C GLY A 105 4.52 -24.63 3.09
N ASN A 106 5.03 -24.83 4.28
CA ASN A 106 4.30 -25.42 5.39
C ASN A 106 3.57 -24.32 6.17
N ILE A 107 2.28 -24.49 6.38
CA ILE A 107 1.44 -23.55 7.14
C ILE A 107 1.83 -23.60 8.61
N THR A 108 2.31 -22.48 9.12
CA THR A 108 2.73 -22.32 10.51
C THR A 108 1.61 -21.79 11.38
N ASN A 109 0.79 -20.87 10.86
CA ASN A 109 -0.30 -20.25 11.59
C ASN A 109 -1.44 -19.84 10.66
N MET A 110 -2.66 -19.75 11.20
CA MET A 110 -3.85 -19.28 10.51
C MET A 110 -4.61 -18.33 11.43
N GLU A 111 -4.92 -17.14 10.94
CA GLU A 111 -5.53 -16.07 11.73
C GLU A 111 -6.76 -15.49 11.03
N ILE A 112 -7.74 -15.09 11.84
CA ILE A 112 -8.88 -14.29 11.35
C ILE A 112 -8.74 -12.91 11.98
N ASN A 113 -8.42 -11.93 11.16
CA ASN A 113 -8.28 -10.56 11.61
C ASN A 113 -9.60 -9.82 11.41
N ASN A 114 -10.29 -9.52 12.50
CA ASN A 114 -11.55 -8.81 12.48
C ASN A 114 -11.30 -7.30 12.34
N SER A 115 -11.53 -6.75 11.16
CA SER A 115 -11.48 -5.32 10.90
C SER A 115 -12.89 -4.72 10.80
N ARG A 116 -12.98 -3.36 10.85
CA ARG A 116 -14.24 -2.65 10.60
C ARG A 116 -14.80 -2.88 9.17
N PHE A 117 -13.96 -3.35 8.25
CA PHE A 117 -14.33 -3.63 6.85
C PHE A 117 -14.66 -5.11 6.60
N GLY A 118 -14.70 -5.90 7.65
CA GLY A 118 -14.96 -7.33 7.59
C GLY A 118 -13.78 -8.19 8.04
N PRO A 119 -13.99 -9.51 8.17
CA PRO A 119 -12.94 -10.43 8.57
C PRO A 119 -11.93 -10.65 7.44
N GLY A 120 -10.66 -10.42 7.72
CA GLY A 120 -9.53 -10.80 6.88
C GLY A 120 -9.02 -12.18 7.29
N TYR A 121 -8.84 -13.08 6.34
CA TYR A 121 -8.37 -14.45 6.55
C TYR A 121 -6.90 -14.54 6.15
N LEU A 122 -6.02 -14.70 7.14
CA LEU A 122 -4.56 -14.69 6.97
C LEU A 122 -4.00 -16.09 7.15
N ILE A 123 -3.13 -16.49 6.23
CA ILE A 123 -2.35 -17.73 6.32
C ILE A 123 -0.88 -17.36 6.40
N ASN A 124 -0.21 -17.80 7.45
CA ASN A 124 1.23 -17.68 7.60
C ASN A 124 1.86 -19.03 7.26
N PHE A 125 2.86 -19.03 6.37
CA PHE A 125 3.56 -20.25 5.98
C PHE A 125 5.05 -19.97 5.81
N GLU A 126 5.86 -20.99 6.05
CA GLU A 126 7.30 -20.96 5.82
C GLU A 126 7.55 -21.37 4.36
N GLU A 127 8.06 -20.42 3.56
CA GLU A 127 8.30 -20.66 2.14
C GLU A 127 9.44 -21.66 1.94
N LYS A 128 9.22 -22.66 1.11
CA LYS A 128 10.15 -23.76 0.87
C LYS A 128 11.49 -23.31 0.26
N LYS A 129 11.48 -22.25 -0.55
CA LYS A 129 12.67 -21.78 -1.27
C LYS A 129 13.55 -20.87 -0.42
N SER A 130 12.96 -19.90 0.26
CA SER A 130 13.68 -18.90 1.06
C SER A 130 13.81 -19.28 2.54
N GLY A 131 12.93 -20.15 3.05
CA GLY A 131 12.81 -20.41 4.49
C GLY A 131 12.18 -19.23 5.26
N GLU A 132 11.71 -18.21 4.57
CA GLU A 132 11.09 -17.04 5.21
C GLU A 132 9.61 -17.32 5.51
N THR A 133 9.11 -16.73 6.59
CA THR A 133 7.69 -16.77 6.90
C THR A 133 6.97 -15.69 6.09
N LEU A 134 6.09 -16.13 5.20
CA LEU A 134 5.23 -15.25 4.41
C LEU A 134 3.81 -15.28 4.97
N SER A 135 3.13 -14.13 4.89
CA SER A 135 1.75 -13.94 5.31
C SER A 135 0.89 -13.54 4.12
N VAL A 136 -0.13 -14.33 3.80
CA VAL A 136 -1.01 -14.07 2.67
C VAL A 136 -2.46 -13.97 3.10
N TYR A 137 -3.17 -12.98 2.55
CA TYR A 137 -4.62 -12.92 2.68
C TYR A 137 -5.26 -13.83 1.64
N VAL A 138 -6.21 -14.63 2.07
CA VAL A 138 -6.97 -15.53 1.19
C VAL A 138 -8.46 -15.31 1.35
N PRO A 139 -9.27 -15.56 0.31
CA PRO A 139 -10.72 -15.53 0.41
C PRO A 139 -11.23 -16.54 1.47
N ARG A 140 -12.34 -16.22 2.14
CA ARG A 140 -12.95 -17.08 3.15
C ARG A 140 -13.13 -18.53 2.67
N LYS A 141 -13.53 -18.71 1.41
CA LYS A 141 -13.75 -20.04 0.82
C LYS A 141 -12.46 -20.85 0.76
N GLU A 142 -11.35 -20.22 0.41
CA GLU A 142 -10.04 -20.86 0.33
C GLU A 142 -9.48 -21.14 1.73
N TYR A 143 -9.66 -20.22 2.68
CA TYR A 143 -9.15 -20.35 4.05
C TYR A 143 -9.60 -21.67 4.71
N HIS A 144 -10.84 -22.08 4.52
CA HIS A 144 -11.38 -23.31 5.10
C HIS A 144 -10.84 -24.60 4.44
N LEU A 145 -10.12 -24.49 3.34
CA LEU A 145 -9.47 -25.64 2.69
C LEU A 145 -8.09 -25.96 3.30
N TYR A 146 -7.55 -25.05 4.11
CA TYR A 146 -6.24 -25.18 4.71
C TYR A 146 -6.33 -25.56 6.18
N GLN A 147 -5.24 -26.13 6.70
CA GLN A 147 -5.08 -26.52 8.10
C GLN A 147 -3.67 -26.12 8.57
N ILE A 148 -3.53 -25.82 9.85
CA ILE A 148 -2.23 -25.63 10.49
C ILE A 148 -1.40 -26.91 10.32
N ARG A 149 -0.13 -26.78 9.97
CA ARG A 149 0.78 -27.84 9.56
C ARG A 149 0.45 -28.47 8.18
N GLY A 150 -0.56 -27.98 7.49
CA GLY A 150 -0.83 -28.34 6.11
C GLY A 150 0.16 -27.69 5.15
N TYR A 151 -0.01 -27.98 3.84
CA TYR A 151 0.85 -27.47 2.80
C TYR A 151 0.13 -26.37 2.00
N TYR A 152 0.75 -25.20 1.89
CA TYR A 152 0.27 -24.11 1.04
C TYR A 152 0.94 -24.22 -0.32
N SER A 153 0.17 -24.11 -1.40
CA SER A 153 0.69 -24.08 -2.76
C SER A 153 -0.27 -23.33 -3.66
N GLN A 154 0.15 -22.13 -4.08
CA GLN A 154 -0.65 -21.23 -4.91
C GLN A 154 0.24 -20.49 -5.92
N SER A 155 -0.34 -20.22 -7.10
CA SER A 155 0.29 -19.38 -8.12
C SER A 155 0.06 -17.91 -7.82
N TRP A 156 1.13 -17.14 -7.83
CA TRP A 156 1.15 -15.70 -7.61
C TRP A 156 1.86 -15.02 -8.77
N LYS A 157 1.70 -13.71 -8.89
CA LYS A 157 2.44 -12.88 -9.82
C LYS A 157 3.41 -11.99 -9.05
N VAL A 158 4.61 -11.85 -9.57
CA VAL A 158 5.59 -10.84 -9.13
C VAL A 158 5.55 -9.73 -10.15
N GLY A 159 5.20 -8.53 -9.73
CA GLY A 159 5.17 -7.37 -10.60
C GLY A 159 6.54 -6.71 -10.75
N MET A 160 6.58 -5.62 -11.50
CA MET A 160 7.79 -4.89 -11.86
C MET A 160 8.64 -4.45 -10.66
N PHE A 161 8.03 -4.15 -9.51
CA PHE A 161 8.73 -3.74 -8.28
C PHE A 161 8.97 -4.90 -7.29
N GLY A 162 8.71 -6.13 -7.71
CA GLY A 162 8.92 -7.31 -6.87
C GLY A 162 7.77 -7.61 -5.89
N PHE A 163 6.71 -6.80 -5.84
CA PHE A 163 5.56 -7.07 -4.97
C PHE A 163 4.68 -8.16 -5.54
N LEU A 164 4.29 -9.06 -4.64
CA LEU A 164 3.44 -10.20 -4.94
C LEU A 164 1.96 -9.80 -4.99
N TYR A 165 1.23 -10.33 -5.97
CA TYR A 165 -0.22 -10.16 -6.10
C TYR A 165 -0.88 -11.35 -6.83
N LYS A 166 -2.20 -11.45 -6.68
CA LYS A 166 -3.00 -12.52 -7.30
C LYS A 166 -4.24 -11.95 -8.00
#